data_297ddef392850d2b58ee16be2a5d54df
#
_entry.id   297ddef392850d2b58ee16be2a5d54df
#
_cell.length_a   1.000
_cell.length_b   1.000
_cell.length_c   1.000
_cell.angle_alpha   90.00
_cell.angle_beta   90.00
_cell.angle_gamma   90.00
#
_symmetry.space_group_name_H-M   'P 1'
#
loop_
_entity.id
_entity.type
_entity.pdbx_description
1 polymer ?
#
loop_
_entity_poly.entity_id
_entity_poly.type
_entity_poly.pdbx_seq_one_letter_code
_entity_poly.pdbx_strand_id
1 'polypeptide(L)'
;MNSTTLVPQTPIDELDPKDFIIIKGARVNNLKSLSVAIPRNKLVVVTGLSGSGKSSLAFDTLFAEGQRMYVESLSSYARQFLGRMEKPEVDYIKGVSPAIAIEQKVSSRNPRSTVGTTTEIYDYLKLLFARIGKTYSPVSGEEVKRDSVSSIVDFILSHKVEQRLIILAPLRLKEERTFEQELNVLLQKGYTRILVDSKPFFIEDLIESKEDHTKAQLEILIDRGVIQHDEDTQFRFGDSVQTALFEGEGDCIIDIPDSGRFHFSDRFEADGILFEEPSVDLSTFKISSVACKRCE
;
A
#
# COMPACT_ATOMS: atom_id res chain seq x y z
N MET A 1 -22.47 36.51 36.44
CA MET A 1 -22.63 36.68 34.98
C MET A 1 -24.11 36.82 34.66
N ASN A 2 -24.56 38.01 34.33
CA ASN A 2 -25.96 38.24 34.05
C ASN A 2 -26.32 37.60 32.71
N SER A 3 -27.15 36.57 32.75
CA SER A 3 -27.77 35.98 31.57
C SER A 3 -28.84 36.96 31.08
N THR A 4 -28.44 37.86 30.18
CA THR A 4 -29.42 38.71 29.46
C THR A 4 -30.10 37.80 28.45
N THR A 5 -31.32 37.39 28.76
CA THR A 5 -32.20 36.70 27.79
C THR A 5 -32.54 37.69 26.72
N LEU A 6 -31.88 37.61 25.54
CA LEU A 6 -32.15 38.42 24.37
C LEU A 6 -33.42 37.90 23.64
N VAL A 7 -34.57 37.96 24.33
CA VAL A 7 -35.85 37.86 23.65
C VAL A 7 -36.22 39.28 23.27
N PRO A 8 -36.25 39.68 22.01
CA PRO A 8 -36.71 41.00 21.63
C PRO A 8 -38.16 41.15 22.08
N GLN A 9 -38.46 42.19 22.81
CA GLN A 9 -39.85 42.55 23.19
C GLN A 9 -40.67 43.03 21.98
N THR A 10 -39.99 43.31 20.87
CA THR A 10 -40.54 43.75 19.59
C THR A 10 -41.09 42.56 18.82
N PRO A 11 -42.25 42.66 18.18
CA PRO A 11 -42.76 41.62 17.28
C PRO A 11 -41.75 41.26 16.21
N ILE A 12 -41.64 39.95 15.90
CA ILE A 12 -40.64 39.44 14.91
C ILE A 12 -40.72 40.17 13.57
N ASP A 13 -41.90 40.56 13.15
CA ASP A 13 -42.16 41.26 11.88
C ASP A 13 -41.59 42.68 11.82
N GLU A 14 -41.32 43.30 12.97
CA GLU A 14 -40.81 44.68 13.09
C GLU A 14 -39.29 44.74 13.31
N LEU A 15 -38.60 43.59 13.41
CA LEU A 15 -37.18 43.54 13.61
C LEU A 15 -36.42 43.86 12.31
N ASP A 16 -35.28 44.58 12.44
CA ASP A 16 -34.44 44.93 11.28
C ASP A 16 -33.62 43.70 10.83
N PRO A 17 -33.74 43.26 9.56
CA PRO A 17 -32.93 42.21 8.97
C PRO A 17 -31.42 42.48 8.94
N LYS A 18 -30.99 43.73 9.20
CA LYS A 18 -29.58 44.09 9.34
C LYS A 18 -28.99 43.58 10.65
N ASP A 19 -29.79 43.54 11.71
CA ASP A 19 -29.36 43.13 13.05
C ASP A 19 -29.73 41.69 13.40
N PHE A 20 -30.77 41.15 12.74
CA PHE A 20 -31.30 39.83 13.01
C PHE A 20 -31.49 39.01 11.73
N ILE A 21 -31.28 37.69 11.86
CA ILE A 21 -31.80 36.72 10.91
C ILE A 21 -33.19 36.33 11.39
N ILE A 22 -34.21 36.62 10.59
CA ILE A 22 -35.61 36.43 10.94
C ILE A 22 -36.15 35.22 10.22
N ILE A 23 -36.56 34.21 10.95
CA ILE A 23 -37.21 33.01 10.42
C ILE A 23 -38.65 33.01 10.91
N LYS A 24 -39.63 32.91 10.00
CA LYS A 24 -41.04 32.82 10.33
C LYS A 24 -41.69 31.58 9.78
N GLY A 25 -42.40 30.86 10.65
CA GLY A 25 -43.22 29.74 10.27
C GLY A 25 -42.41 28.52 9.75
N ALA A 26 -41.27 28.21 10.33
CA ALA A 26 -40.46 27.03 9.93
C ALA A 26 -41.20 25.74 10.25
N ARG A 27 -41.38 24.86 9.21
CA ARG A 27 -42.11 23.59 9.30
C ARG A 27 -41.29 22.41 8.79
N VAL A 28 -40.04 22.62 8.53
CA VAL A 28 -39.12 21.54 8.05
C VAL A 28 -39.02 20.44 9.07
N ASN A 29 -39.16 19.19 8.63
CA ASN A 29 -39.12 17.97 9.46
C ASN A 29 -40.13 18.06 10.64
N ASN A 30 -39.62 18.09 11.87
CA ASN A 30 -40.42 18.09 13.10
C ASN A 30 -40.69 19.49 13.66
N LEU A 31 -40.31 20.56 12.96
CA LEU A 31 -40.60 21.93 13.39
C LEU A 31 -42.08 22.25 13.24
N LYS A 32 -42.66 22.85 14.29
CA LYS A 32 -44.08 23.15 14.41
C LYS A 32 -44.33 24.64 14.17
N SER A 33 -44.13 25.11 12.93
CA SER A 33 -44.33 26.55 12.57
C SER A 33 -43.54 27.50 13.46
N LEU A 34 -42.26 27.14 13.70
CA LEU A 34 -41.37 27.89 14.61
C LEU A 34 -41.04 29.25 13.99
N SER A 35 -41.20 30.32 14.78
CA SER A 35 -40.73 31.67 14.42
C SER A 35 -39.65 32.11 15.42
N VAL A 36 -38.50 32.55 14.91
CA VAL A 36 -37.35 32.94 15.73
C VAL A 36 -36.53 34.04 15.06
N ALA A 37 -36.00 34.95 15.86
CA ALA A 37 -35.01 35.94 15.45
C ALA A 37 -33.66 35.63 16.05
N ILE A 38 -32.64 35.47 15.21
CA ILE A 38 -31.28 35.12 15.59
C ILE A 38 -30.41 36.38 15.40
N PRO A 39 -29.74 36.86 16.46
CA PRO A 39 -28.92 38.08 16.35
C PRO A 39 -27.71 37.80 15.45
N ARG A 40 -27.41 38.79 14.59
CA ARG A 40 -26.23 38.73 13.69
C ARG A 40 -24.96 39.11 14.46
N ASN A 41 -23.82 38.70 13.93
CA ASN A 41 -22.49 39.00 14.48
C ASN A 41 -22.31 38.56 15.96
N LYS A 42 -23.02 37.51 16.37
CA LYS A 42 -22.95 36.93 17.68
C LYS A 42 -22.71 35.40 17.61
N LEU A 43 -22.11 34.86 18.64
CA LEU A 43 -22.10 33.42 18.83
C LEU A 43 -23.46 33.00 19.38
N VAL A 44 -24.18 32.19 18.66
CA VAL A 44 -25.50 31.66 19.06
C VAL A 44 -25.43 30.18 19.25
N VAL A 45 -25.88 29.68 20.37
CA VAL A 45 -25.90 28.24 20.69
C VAL A 45 -27.34 27.75 20.69
N VAL A 46 -27.61 26.72 19.87
CA VAL A 46 -28.92 26.07 19.81
C VAL A 46 -28.87 24.78 20.64
N THR A 47 -29.63 24.74 21.70
CA THR A 47 -29.65 23.61 22.65
C THR A 47 -31.04 22.98 22.74
N GLY A 48 -31.14 21.79 23.29
CA GLY A 48 -32.39 21.08 23.51
C GLY A 48 -32.22 19.55 23.44
N LEU A 49 -33.26 18.82 23.71
CA LEU A 49 -33.30 17.37 23.69
C LEU A 49 -33.02 16.80 22.28
N SER A 50 -32.57 15.54 22.24
CA SER A 50 -32.46 14.85 20.94
C SER A 50 -33.82 14.77 20.25
N GLY A 51 -33.84 15.02 18.92
CA GLY A 51 -35.08 15.04 18.17
C GLY A 51 -35.92 16.33 18.30
N SER A 52 -35.48 17.37 19.04
CA SER A 52 -36.22 18.62 19.19
C SER A 52 -36.20 19.58 17.98
N GLY A 53 -35.51 19.20 16.89
CA GLY A 53 -35.46 20.03 15.66
C GLY A 53 -34.29 21.01 15.57
N LYS A 54 -33.25 20.90 16.44
CA LYS A 54 -32.07 21.77 16.41
C LYS A 54 -31.37 21.76 15.06
N SER A 55 -31.09 20.56 14.55
CA SER A 55 -30.46 20.35 13.24
C SER A 55 -31.40 20.82 12.12
N SER A 56 -32.69 20.55 12.22
CA SER A 56 -33.66 21.01 11.22
C SER A 56 -33.74 22.53 11.13
N LEU A 57 -33.59 23.22 12.26
CA LEU A 57 -33.53 24.70 12.24
C LEU A 57 -32.20 25.21 11.66
N ALA A 58 -31.06 24.65 12.12
CA ALA A 58 -29.75 25.18 11.75
C ALA A 58 -29.33 24.77 10.32
N PHE A 59 -29.50 23.50 9.95
CA PHE A 59 -29.06 22.99 8.65
C PHE A 59 -30.16 22.97 7.60
N ASP A 60 -31.29 22.31 7.91
CA ASP A 60 -32.34 22.08 6.90
C ASP A 60 -33.17 23.33 6.63
N THR A 61 -33.11 24.37 7.50
CA THR A 61 -33.83 25.64 7.33
C THR A 61 -32.88 26.80 7.03
N LEU A 62 -32.03 27.19 7.99
CA LEU A 62 -31.21 28.40 7.88
C LEU A 62 -30.08 28.24 6.85
N PHE A 63 -29.28 27.16 6.99
CA PHE A 63 -28.19 26.92 6.05
C PHE A 63 -28.69 26.62 4.64
N ALA A 64 -29.73 25.80 4.51
CA ALA A 64 -30.33 25.46 3.22
C ALA A 64 -30.82 26.72 2.46
N GLU A 65 -31.44 27.68 3.15
CA GLU A 65 -31.87 28.94 2.52
C GLU A 65 -30.67 29.83 2.15
N GLY A 66 -29.66 29.93 3.02
CA GLY A 66 -28.42 30.66 2.73
C GLY A 66 -27.70 30.13 1.50
N GLN A 67 -27.62 28.82 1.38
CA GLN A 67 -27.01 28.14 0.24
C GLN A 67 -27.86 28.30 -1.04
N ARG A 68 -29.19 28.19 -0.92
CA ARG A 68 -30.13 28.43 -2.04
C ARG A 68 -29.97 29.83 -2.61
N MET A 69 -29.99 30.85 -1.76
CA MET A 69 -29.81 32.26 -2.17
C MET A 69 -28.43 32.48 -2.83
N TYR A 70 -27.37 31.84 -2.31
CA TYR A 70 -26.05 31.93 -2.91
C TYR A 70 -26.06 31.32 -4.32
N VAL A 71 -26.59 30.10 -4.49
CA VAL A 71 -26.68 29.43 -5.79
C VAL A 71 -27.53 30.23 -6.78
N GLU A 72 -28.63 30.84 -6.33
CA GLU A 72 -29.48 31.71 -7.16
C GLU A 72 -28.76 32.98 -7.63
N SER A 73 -27.78 33.46 -6.88
CA SER A 73 -26.95 34.62 -7.27
C SER A 73 -25.93 34.31 -8.36
N LEU A 74 -25.66 33.03 -8.62
CA LEU A 74 -24.68 32.58 -9.62
C LEU A 74 -25.23 32.67 -11.05
N SER A 75 -24.35 32.63 -12.05
CA SER A 75 -24.72 32.60 -13.46
C SER A 75 -25.62 31.39 -13.79
N SER A 76 -26.43 31.53 -14.86
CA SER A 76 -27.29 30.41 -15.33
C SER A 76 -26.51 29.15 -15.67
N TYR A 77 -25.31 29.33 -16.20
CA TYR A 77 -24.40 28.21 -16.49
C TYR A 77 -23.97 27.44 -15.21
N ALA A 78 -23.51 28.17 -14.18
CA ALA A 78 -23.11 27.56 -12.91
C ALA A 78 -24.27 26.85 -12.20
N ARG A 79 -25.48 27.39 -12.30
CA ARG A 79 -26.69 26.76 -11.73
C ARG A 79 -27.05 25.42 -12.35
N GLN A 80 -26.75 25.20 -13.64
CA GLN A 80 -27.00 23.92 -14.30
C GLN A 80 -26.15 22.78 -13.70
N PHE A 81 -24.93 23.06 -13.23
CA PHE A 81 -24.06 22.09 -12.62
C PHE A 81 -24.38 21.81 -11.15
N LEU A 82 -24.83 22.82 -10.42
CA LEU A 82 -25.12 22.70 -8.99
C LEU A 82 -26.51 22.13 -8.69
N GLY A 83 -27.34 22.04 -9.71
CA GLY A 83 -28.71 21.57 -9.57
C GLY A 83 -29.64 22.63 -8.92
N ARG A 84 -30.96 22.33 -8.93
CA ARG A 84 -31.96 23.18 -8.30
C ARG A 84 -32.06 22.81 -6.83
N MET A 85 -31.85 23.79 -5.95
CA MET A 85 -32.05 23.59 -4.50
C MET A 85 -33.52 23.85 -4.15
N GLU A 86 -34.07 22.96 -3.34
CA GLU A 86 -35.42 23.10 -2.83
C GLU A 86 -35.46 24.22 -1.77
N LYS A 87 -36.54 25.01 -1.79
CA LYS A 87 -36.78 26.03 -0.78
C LYS A 87 -37.26 25.35 0.50
N PRO A 88 -36.65 25.65 1.68
CA PRO A 88 -37.15 25.13 2.93
C PRO A 88 -38.60 25.56 3.19
N GLU A 89 -39.35 24.73 3.89
CA GLU A 89 -40.75 24.96 4.21
C GLU A 89 -40.89 25.99 5.33
N VAL A 90 -40.95 27.27 4.93
CA VAL A 90 -41.07 28.42 5.82
C VAL A 90 -42.00 29.47 5.20
N ASP A 91 -42.57 30.34 6.02
CA ASP A 91 -43.33 31.49 5.50
C ASP A 91 -42.36 32.47 4.85
N TYR A 92 -41.34 32.89 5.57
CA TYR A 92 -40.21 33.67 5.02
C TYR A 92 -38.98 33.58 5.93
N ILE A 93 -37.81 33.83 5.31
CA ILE A 93 -36.53 34.07 5.99
C ILE A 93 -35.96 35.39 5.47
N LYS A 94 -35.51 36.26 6.38
CA LYS A 94 -34.87 37.54 6.04
C LYS A 94 -33.53 37.68 6.75
N GLY A 95 -32.61 38.46 6.20
CA GLY A 95 -31.31 38.75 6.81
C GLY A 95 -30.28 37.64 6.72
N VAL A 96 -30.52 36.61 5.90
CA VAL A 96 -29.54 35.51 5.70
C VAL A 96 -28.44 36.00 4.77
N SER A 97 -27.19 35.64 5.09
CA SER A 97 -26.01 35.77 4.25
C SER A 97 -25.58 34.40 3.72
N PRO A 98 -24.72 34.32 2.69
CA PRO A 98 -24.09 33.08 2.31
C PRO A 98 -23.50 32.37 3.53
N ALA A 99 -23.80 31.10 3.69
CA ALA A 99 -23.49 30.35 4.89
C ALA A 99 -22.56 29.17 4.59
N ILE A 100 -21.72 28.84 5.56
CA ILE A 100 -20.89 27.61 5.56
C ILE A 100 -21.38 26.73 6.70
N ALA A 101 -21.62 25.46 6.42
CA ALA A 101 -21.96 24.48 7.44
C ALA A 101 -20.83 23.46 7.59
N ILE A 102 -20.54 23.11 8.83
CA ILE A 102 -19.64 22.01 9.17
C ILE A 102 -20.48 20.95 9.90
N GLU A 103 -20.68 19.82 9.25
CA GLU A 103 -21.49 18.74 9.81
C GLU A 103 -20.60 17.66 10.44
N GLN A 104 -21.10 17.07 11.52
CA GLN A 104 -20.43 15.94 12.17
C GLN A 104 -20.50 14.65 11.36
N LYS A 105 -21.53 14.50 10.49
CA LYS A 105 -21.67 13.34 9.61
C LYS A 105 -20.95 13.58 8.31
N VAL A 106 -19.81 12.95 8.14
CA VAL A 106 -19.17 12.80 6.84
C VAL A 106 -19.91 11.66 6.10
N SER A 107 -21.05 11.95 5.50
CA SER A 107 -21.63 11.04 4.52
C SER A 107 -20.83 11.16 3.22
N SER A 108 -19.74 10.45 3.13
CA SER A 108 -19.02 10.33 1.87
C SER A 108 -19.96 9.65 0.86
N ARG A 109 -20.34 10.35 -0.19
CA ARG A 109 -21.10 9.78 -1.31
C ARG A 109 -20.26 8.75 -2.09
N ASN A 110 -18.96 8.74 -1.87
CA ASN A 110 -18.06 7.77 -2.48
C ASN A 110 -17.76 6.65 -1.47
N PRO A 111 -18.22 5.41 -1.70
CA PRO A 111 -18.02 4.29 -0.79
C PRO A 111 -16.54 3.91 -0.62
N ARG A 112 -15.66 4.41 -1.51
CA ARG A 112 -14.20 4.20 -1.43
C ARG A 112 -13.46 5.25 -0.60
N SER A 113 -14.15 6.33 -0.19
CA SER A 113 -13.53 7.37 0.65
C SER A 113 -13.54 6.95 2.11
N THR A 114 -12.37 6.72 2.66
CA THR A 114 -12.12 6.44 4.08
C THR A 114 -11.41 7.62 4.73
N VAL A 115 -11.36 7.68 6.06
CA VAL A 115 -10.57 8.69 6.79
C VAL A 115 -9.12 8.68 6.30
N GLY A 116 -8.53 7.50 6.11
CA GLY A 116 -7.15 7.37 5.64
C GLY A 116 -6.90 8.03 4.29
N THR A 117 -7.82 7.84 3.32
CA THR A 117 -7.66 8.42 1.97
C THR A 117 -7.97 9.92 1.92
N THR A 118 -8.81 10.42 2.82
CA THR A 118 -9.19 11.83 2.88
C THR A 118 -8.17 12.70 3.63
N THR A 119 -7.44 12.09 4.57
CA THR A 119 -6.46 12.79 5.42
C THR A 119 -5.00 12.57 5.01
N GLU A 120 -4.74 12.00 3.83
CA GLU A 120 -3.41 11.63 3.34
C GLU A 120 -2.67 10.56 4.20
N ILE A 121 -3.23 10.13 5.33
CA ILE A 121 -2.64 9.08 6.18
C ILE A 121 -2.35 7.81 5.38
N TYR A 122 -3.19 7.49 4.41
CA TYR A 122 -3.01 6.33 3.56
C TYR A 122 -1.72 6.39 2.73
N ASP A 123 -1.31 7.56 2.26
CA ASP A 123 -0.08 7.73 1.48
C ASP A 123 1.17 7.51 2.35
N TYR A 124 1.14 8.00 3.60
CA TYR A 124 2.19 7.70 4.57
C TYR A 124 2.24 6.21 4.93
N LEU A 125 1.10 5.55 5.10
CA LEU A 125 1.04 4.11 5.37
C LEU A 125 1.60 3.29 4.19
N LYS A 126 1.27 3.62 2.95
CA LYS A 126 1.85 2.97 1.77
C LYS A 126 3.38 3.07 1.76
N LEU A 127 3.90 4.27 2.02
CA LEU A 127 5.33 4.48 2.09
C LEU A 127 5.97 3.69 3.23
N LEU A 128 5.35 3.67 4.41
CA LEU A 128 5.82 2.91 5.56
C LEU A 128 5.89 1.41 5.23
N PHE A 129 4.80 0.82 4.73
CA PHE A 129 4.77 -0.60 4.38
C PHE A 129 5.71 -0.96 3.23
N ALA A 130 5.91 -0.05 2.26
CA ALA A 130 6.90 -0.25 1.19
C ALA A 130 8.34 -0.29 1.71
N ARG A 131 8.64 0.36 2.86
CA ARG A 131 10.01 0.47 3.41
C ARG A 131 10.32 -0.56 4.47
N ILE A 132 9.36 -0.88 5.34
CA ILE A 132 9.57 -1.77 6.48
C ILE A 132 8.58 -2.94 6.54
N GLY A 133 7.65 -2.99 5.58
CA GLY A 133 6.68 -4.08 5.48
C GLY A 133 7.38 -5.40 5.21
N LYS A 134 6.83 -6.48 5.76
CA LYS A 134 7.29 -7.85 5.56
C LYS A 134 6.23 -8.63 4.82
N THR A 135 6.65 -9.40 3.84
CA THR A 135 5.78 -10.32 3.11
C THR A 135 5.89 -11.70 3.73
N TYR A 136 4.76 -12.36 3.95
CA TYR A 136 4.71 -13.70 4.48
C TYR A 136 4.05 -14.63 3.46
N SER A 137 4.58 -15.84 3.31
CA SER A 137 3.96 -16.85 2.48
C SER A 137 2.60 -17.26 3.06
N PRO A 138 1.53 -17.33 2.24
CA PRO A 138 0.22 -17.81 2.68
C PRO A 138 0.20 -19.33 2.91
N VAL A 139 1.24 -20.06 2.48
CA VAL A 139 1.32 -21.51 2.60
C VAL A 139 2.03 -21.91 3.89
N SER A 140 3.27 -21.48 4.09
CA SER A 140 4.08 -21.80 5.26
C SER A 140 3.93 -20.80 6.41
N GLY A 141 3.51 -19.57 6.14
CA GLY A 141 3.54 -18.47 7.09
C GLY A 141 4.95 -17.92 7.36
N GLU A 142 5.95 -18.36 6.62
CA GLU A 142 7.32 -17.88 6.75
C GLU A 142 7.51 -16.53 6.04
N GLU A 143 8.47 -15.73 6.54
CA GLU A 143 8.83 -14.45 5.93
C GLU A 143 9.54 -14.70 4.60
N VAL A 144 8.99 -14.12 3.52
CA VAL A 144 9.62 -14.12 2.20
C VAL A 144 10.79 -13.14 2.21
N LYS A 145 11.99 -13.66 1.94
CA LYS A 145 13.22 -12.88 1.91
C LYS A 145 13.92 -13.06 0.58
N ARG A 146 14.68 -12.07 0.23
CA ARG A 146 15.61 -12.07 -0.88
C ARG A 146 17.02 -11.99 -0.32
N ASP A 147 17.88 -12.91 -0.71
CA ASP A 147 19.26 -12.85 -0.34
C ASP A 147 20.04 -11.92 -1.26
N SER A 148 20.92 -11.13 -0.70
CA SER A 148 21.86 -10.31 -1.45
C SER A 148 23.24 -10.94 -1.43
N VAL A 149 24.09 -10.59 -2.39
CA VAL A 149 25.50 -11.04 -2.40
C VAL A 149 26.17 -10.74 -1.05
N SER A 150 25.93 -9.52 -0.51
CA SER A 150 26.50 -9.14 0.79
C SER A 150 25.99 -10.01 1.93
N SER A 151 24.68 -10.29 1.99
CA SER A 151 24.13 -11.14 3.07
C SER A 151 24.67 -12.58 3.02
N ILE A 152 24.89 -13.10 1.81
CA ILE A 152 25.48 -14.43 1.63
C ILE A 152 26.97 -14.43 2.05
N VAL A 153 27.72 -13.40 1.67
CA VAL A 153 29.11 -13.25 2.11
C VAL A 153 29.19 -13.08 3.63
N ASP A 154 28.35 -12.27 4.25
CA ASP A 154 28.28 -12.11 5.70
C ASP A 154 27.95 -13.44 6.39
N PHE A 155 27.07 -14.23 5.80
CA PHE A 155 26.76 -15.58 6.28
C PHE A 155 28.01 -16.49 6.21
N ILE A 156 28.74 -16.49 5.09
CA ILE A 156 30.00 -17.26 4.95
C ILE A 156 30.99 -16.84 6.04
N LEU A 157 31.19 -15.53 6.22
CA LEU A 157 32.13 -14.99 7.21
C LEU A 157 31.68 -15.19 8.67
N SER A 158 30.42 -15.51 8.92
CA SER A 158 29.95 -15.87 10.27
C SER A 158 30.47 -17.23 10.75
N HIS A 159 30.98 -18.04 9.83
CA HIS A 159 31.56 -19.35 10.13
C HIS A 159 33.03 -19.24 10.58
N LYS A 160 33.58 -20.33 11.13
CA LYS A 160 34.93 -20.33 11.66
C LYS A 160 35.96 -20.14 10.55
N VAL A 161 36.98 -19.38 10.84
CA VAL A 161 38.17 -19.24 9.99
C VAL A 161 38.80 -20.65 9.75
N GLU A 162 39.39 -20.85 8.57
CA GLU A 162 39.98 -22.10 8.09
C GLU A 162 38.99 -23.21 7.73
N GLN A 163 37.67 -23.00 7.88
CA GLN A 163 36.71 -23.96 7.33
C GLN A 163 36.72 -23.93 5.80
N ARG A 164 36.62 -25.10 5.19
CA ARG A 164 36.47 -25.23 3.74
C ARG A 164 35.05 -24.96 3.33
N LEU A 165 34.87 -24.30 2.19
CA LEU A 165 33.57 -24.10 1.58
C LEU A 165 33.60 -24.36 0.08
N ILE A 166 32.45 -24.69 -0.47
CA ILE A 166 32.22 -24.87 -1.89
C ILE A 166 31.03 -23.99 -2.25
N ILE A 167 31.19 -23.16 -3.29
CA ILE A 167 30.13 -22.33 -3.85
C ILE A 167 29.62 -23.03 -5.10
N LEU A 168 28.31 -23.29 -5.14
CA LEU A 168 27.66 -24.06 -6.18
C LEU A 168 26.47 -23.26 -6.75
N ALA A 169 26.18 -23.49 -8.02
CA ALA A 169 24.98 -23.00 -8.67
C ALA A 169 24.13 -24.20 -9.15
N PRO A 170 22.84 -24.27 -8.88
CA PRO A 170 21.98 -25.29 -9.46
C PRO A 170 21.99 -25.20 -10.99
N LEU A 171 22.22 -26.32 -11.66
CA LEU A 171 22.13 -26.38 -13.12
C LEU A 171 20.71 -26.78 -13.53
N ARG A 172 20.01 -25.87 -14.18
CA ARG A 172 18.69 -26.11 -14.76
C ARG A 172 18.81 -26.41 -16.24
N LEU A 173 18.39 -27.61 -16.63
CA LEU A 173 18.40 -28.00 -18.03
C LEU A 173 17.27 -27.27 -18.78
N LYS A 174 17.60 -26.65 -19.89
CA LYS A 174 16.64 -25.96 -20.76
C LYS A 174 15.98 -26.97 -21.70
N GLU A 175 14.67 -26.87 -21.89
CA GLU A 175 13.91 -27.79 -22.76
C GLU A 175 14.43 -27.84 -24.22
N GLU A 176 15.06 -26.77 -24.65
CA GLU A 176 15.60 -26.63 -26.04
C GLU A 176 16.97 -27.29 -26.24
N ARG A 177 17.62 -27.80 -25.17
CA ARG A 177 18.98 -28.32 -25.22
C ARG A 177 19.09 -29.73 -24.63
N THR A 178 19.92 -30.54 -25.23
CA THR A 178 20.31 -31.84 -24.65
C THR A 178 21.28 -31.63 -23.48
N PHE A 179 21.37 -32.61 -22.57
CA PHE A 179 22.33 -32.57 -21.48
C PHE A 179 23.76 -32.35 -21.97
N GLU A 180 24.17 -33.08 -23.03
CA GLU A 180 25.49 -32.92 -23.66
C GLU A 180 25.75 -31.53 -24.21
N GLN A 181 24.74 -30.91 -24.82
CA GLN A 181 24.85 -29.52 -25.32
C GLN A 181 25.02 -28.51 -24.17
N GLU A 182 24.33 -28.72 -23.04
CA GLU A 182 24.47 -27.84 -21.88
C GLU A 182 25.86 -27.99 -21.24
N LEU A 183 26.40 -29.24 -21.14
CA LEU A 183 27.75 -29.47 -20.70
C LEU A 183 28.82 -28.81 -21.57
N ASN A 184 28.63 -28.84 -22.90
CA ASN A 184 29.52 -28.16 -23.83
C ASN A 184 29.48 -26.63 -23.66
N VAL A 185 28.30 -26.04 -23.37
CA VAL A 185 28.18 -24.62 -23.06
C VAL A 185 28.93 -24.27 -21.79
N LEU A 186 28.83 -25.08 -20.75
CA LEU A 186 29.58 -24.89 -19.49
C LEU A 186 31.10 -24.94 -19.72
N LEU A 187 31.60 -25.87 -20.53
CA LEU A 187 33.01 -25.91 -20.90
C LEU A 187 33.45 -24.65 -21.64
N GLN A 188 32.65 -24.14 -22.58
CA GLN A 188 32.95 -22.89 -23.28
C GLN A 188 32.97 -21.68 -22.36
N LYS A 189 32.20 -21.68 -21.28
CA LYS A 189 32.22 -20.67 -20.20
C LYS A 189 33.43 -20.84 -19.25
N GLY A 190 34.18 -21.93 -19.37
CA GLY A 190 35.36 -22.20 -18.53
C GLY A 190 35.11 -23.06 -17.31
N TYR A 191 33.92 -23.59 -17.11
CA TYR A 191 33.64 -24.52 -16.03
C TYR A 191 34.18 -25.90 -16.40
N THR A 192 34.87 -26.56 -15.44
CA THR A 192 35.48 -27.86 -15.67
C THR A 192 34.83 -28.99 -14.88
N ARG A 193 34.04 -28.64 -13.87
CA ARG A 193 33.43 -29.60 -12.96
C ARG A 193 31.99 -29.24 -12.63
N ILE A 194 31.17 -30.30 -12.52
CA ILE A 194 29.83 -30.25 -11.95
C ILE A 194 29.66 -31.29 -10.87
N LEU A 195 28.67 -31.11 -10.01
CA LEU A 195 28.25 -32.17 -9.09
C LEU A 195 26.99 -32.84 -9.65
N VAL A 196 26.99 -34.16 -9.60
CA VAL A 196 25.85 -35.02 -9.92
C VAL A 196 25.50 -35.77 -8.62
N ASP A 197 24.31 -35.51 -8.07
CA ASP A 197 23.90 -36.07 -6.77
C ASP A 197 24.96 -35.85 -5.69
N SER A 198 25.48 -34.63 -5.60
CA SER A 198 26.53 -34.20 -4.64
C SER A 198 27.92 -34.84 -4.86
N LYS A 199 28.15 -35.56 -5.95
CA LYS A 199 29.46 -36.13 -6.30
C LYS A 199 30.11 -35.34 -7.42
N PRO A 200 31.37 -34.93 -7.28
CA PRO A 200 32.05 -34.14 -8.29
C PRO A 200 32.49 -35.01 -9.47
N PHE A 201 32.19 -34.52 -10.68
CA PHE A 201 32.63 -35.11 -11.95
C PHE A 201 33.29 -34.02 -12.83
N PHE A 202 34.23 -34.47 -13.66
CA PHE A 202 34.70 -33.60 -14.75
C PHE A 202 33.66 -33.58 -15.86
N ILE A 203 33.43 -32.43 -16.42
CA ILE A 203 32.46 -32.26 -17.52
C ILE A 203 32.87 -33.08 -18.73
N GLU A 204 34.16 -33.11 -19.03
CA GLU A 204 34.71 -33.89 -20.15
C GLU A 204 34.40 -35.41 -20.01
N ASP A 205 34.59 -35.97 -18.79
CA ASP A 205 34.32 -37.38 -18.52
C ASP A 205 32.81 -37.70 -18.70
N LEU A 206 31.94 -36.80 -18.32
CA LEU A 206 30.48 -36.96 -18.49
C LEU A 206 30.06 -36.91 -19.95
N ILE A 207 30.71 -36.10 -20.77
CA ILE A 207 30.46 -36.04 -22.23
C ILE A 207 30.93 -37.33 -22.89
N GLU A 208 32.11 -37.87 -22.48
CA GLU A 208 32.66 -39.09 -23.04
C GLU A 208 31.84 -40.33 -22.65
N SER A 209 31.35 -40.39 -21.41
CA SER A 209 30.55 -41.54 -20.91
C SER A 209 29.19 -41.66 -21.59
N LYS A 210 28.64 -40.57 -22.11
CA LYS A 210 27.28 -40.47 -22.68
C LYS A 210 26.17 -40.96 -21.75
N GLU A 211 26.43 -40.97 -20.43
CA GLU A 211 25.43 -41.30 -19.46
C GLU A 211 24.39 -40.17 -19.30
N ASP A 212 23.14 -40.57 -19.19
CA ASP A 212 22.04 -39.59 -19.01
C ASP A 212 21.81 -39.32 -17.53
N HIS A 213 22.19 -38.12 -17.12
CA HIS A 213 21.99 -37.63 -15.75
C HIS A 213 20.89 -36.56 -15.65
N THR A 214 19.98 -36.46 -16.62
CA THR A 214 18.92 -35.42 -16.64
C THR A 214 17.98 -35.49 -15.45
N LYS A 215 17.90 -36.63 -14.77
CA LYS A 215 17.06 -36.82 -13.56
C LYS A 215 17.80 -36.61 -12.26
N ALA A 216 19.10 -36.44 -12.30
CA ALA A 216 19.94 -36.23 -11.13
C ALA A 216 19.92 -34.77 -10.70
N GLN A 217 20.27 -34.49 -9.45
CA GLN A 217 20.53 -33.14 -8.99
C GLN A 217 21.87 -32.66 -9.56
N LEU A 218 21.82 -31.68 -10.42
CA LEU A 218 22.98 -31.14 -11.13
C LEU A 218 23.35 -29.77 -10.56
N GLU A 219 24.65 -29.58 -10.26
CA GLU A 219 25.15 -28.32 -9.71
C GLU A 219 26.49 -27.95 -10.33
N ILE A 220 26.65 -26.71 -10.73
CA ILE A 220 27.90 -26.17 -11.27
C ILE A 220 28.82 -25.83 -10.10
N LEU A 221 30.05 -26.30 -10.10
CA LEU A 221 31.05 -25.89 -9.14
C LEU A 221 31.63 -24.55 -9.58
N ILE A 222 31.28 -23.48 -8.84
CA ILE A 222 31.73 -22.13 -9.13
C ILE A 222 33.08 -21.84 -8.49
N ASP A 223 33.18 -22.06 -7.19
CA ASP A 223 34.43 -21.82 -6.46
C ASP A 223 34.61 -22.78 -5.27
N ARG A 224 35.85 -22.93 -4.83
CA ARG A 224 36.24 -23.66 -3.62
C ARG A 224 37.25 -22.82 -2.87
N GLY A 225 37.01 -22.63 -1.60
CA GLY A 225 37.90 -21.81 -0.78
C GLY A 225 37.98 -22.26 0.65
N VAL A 226 38.73 -21.47 1.38
CA VAL A 226 38.86 -21.54 2.83
C VAL A 226 38.42 -20.21 3.38
N ILE A 227 37.62 -20.22 4.41
CA ILE A 227 37.08 -18.98 5.01
C ILE A 227 38.20 -18.22 5.70
N GLN A 228 38.45 -17.00 5.26
CA GLN A 228 39.37 -16.05 5.89
C GLN A 228 38.67 -14.68 5.98
N HIS A 229 39.02 -13.87 6.99
CA HIS A 229 38.37 -12.57 7.23
C HIS A 229 39.19 -11.41 6.69
N ASP A 230 39.96 -11.64 5.62
CA ASP A 230 40.67 -10.59 4.89
C ASP A 230 39.80 -10.03 3.74
N GLU A 231 40.13 -8.81 3.32
CA GLU A 231 39.37 -8.10 2.27
C GLU A 231 39.41 -8.83 0.92
N ASP A 232 40.57 -9.42 0.57
CA ASP A 232 40.73 -10.12 -0.72
C ASP A 232 39.82 -11.35 -0.80
N THR A 233 39.72 -12.10 0.30
CA THR A 233 38.81 -13.25 0.39
C THR A 233 37.34 -12.82 0.34
N GLN A 234 36.99 -11.70 0.97
CA GLN A 234 35.63 -11.16 0.91
C GLN A 234 35.24 -10.77 -0.52
N PHE A 235 36.10 -10.04 -1.22
CA PHE A 235 35.87 -9.66 -2.63
C PHE A 235 35.74 -10.89 -3.52
N ARG A 236 36.63 -11.86 -3.37
CA ARG A 236 36.60 -13.10 -4.14
C ARG A 236 35.29 -13.88 -3.91
N PHE A 237 34.85 -14.03 -2.66
CA PHE A 237 33.59 -14.69 -2.38
C PHE A 237 32.38 -13.89 -2.90
N GLY A 238 32.45 -12.56 -2.88
CA GLY A 238 31.44 -11.71 -3.49
C GLY A 238 31.28 -11.99 -4.97
N ASP A 239 32.37 -12.01 -5.73
CA ASP A 239 32.37 -12.34 -7.16
C ASP A 239 31.89 -13.75 -7.43
N SER A 240 32.31 -14.71 -6.61
CA SER A 240 31.92 -16.11 -6.75
C SER A 240 30.44 -16.33 -6.46
N VAL A 241 29.90 -15.69 -5.42
CA VAL A 241 28.47 -15.72 -5.09
C VAL A 241 27.63 -15.05 -6.18
N GLN A 242 28.08 -13.89 -6.68
CA GLN A 242 27.40 -13.22 -7.78
C GLN A 242 27.34 -14.11 -9.04
N THR A 243 28.45 -14.78 -9.35
CA THR A 243 28.53 -15.73 -10.46
C THR A 243 27.60 -16.93 -10.21
N ALA A 244 27.54 -17.45 -8.99
CA ALA A 244 26.66 -18.56 -8.63
C ALA A 244 25.18 -18.19 -8.78
N LEU A 245 24.78 -17.02 -8.32
CA LEU A 245 23.40 -16.50 -8.49
C LEU A 245 23.06 -16.30 -9.96
N PHE A 246 24.00 -15.82 -10.77
CA PHE A 246 23.79 -15.63 -12.21
C PHE A 246 23.61 -16.96 -12.95
N GLU A 247 24.51 -17.94 -12.75
CA GLU A 247 24.47 -19.24 -13.41
C GLU A 247 23.32 -20.13 -12.87
N GLY A 248 22.97 -19.97 -11.59
CA GLY A 248 21.87 -20.69 -10.93
C GLY A 248 20.48 -20.05 -11.13
N GLU A 249 20.38 -19.04 -12.03
CA GLU A 249 19.12 -18.34 -12.32
C GLU A 249 18.45 -17.78 -11.03
N GLY A 250 19.25 -17.17 -10.17
CA GLY A 250 18.84 -16.58 -8.90
C GLY A 250 19.09 -17.47 -7.68
N ASP A 251 19.55 -18.71 -7.85
CA ASP A 251 19.83 -19.61 -6.74
C ASP A 251 21.33 -19.85 -6.55
N CYS A 252 21.76 -19.91 -5.30
CA CYS A 252 23.13 -20.21 -4.90
C CYS A 252 23.14 -21.21 -3.75
N ILE A 253 24.12 -22.11 -3.74
CA ILE A 253 24.31 -23.10 -2.68
C ILE A 253 25.70 -22.92 -2.08
N ILE A 254 25.75 -22.76 -0.78
CA ILE A 254 26.99 -22.73 -0.01
C ILE A 254 27.07 -24.05 0.75
N ASP A 255 28.08 -24.86 0.40
CA ASP A 255 28.35 -26.15 1.03
C ASP A 255 29.59 -26.00 1.93
N ILE A 256 29.38 -26.12 3.23
CA ILE A 256 30.45 -26.13 4.24
C ILE A 256 30.47 -27.53 4.86
N PRO A 257 31.41 -28.41 4.50
CA PRO A 257 31.37 -29.82 4.83
C PRO A 257 31.12 -30.13 6.31
N ASP A 258 31.61 -29.26 7.20
CA ASP A 258 31.47 -29.43 8.66
C ASP A 258 30.20 -28.80 9.24
N SER A 259 29.47 -28.03 8.46
CA SER A 259 28.29 -27.27 8.93
C SER A 259 27.02 -27.58 8.14
N GLY A 260 27.14 -28.07 6.91
CA GLY A 260 26.03 -28.48 6.05
C GLY A 260 25.90 -27.63 4.77
N ARG A 261 24.80 -27.84 4.06
CA ARG A 261 24.46 -27.16 2.81
C ARG A 261 23.37 -26.12 3.06
N PHE A 262 23.60 -24.92 2.57
CA PHE A 262 22.71 -23.77 2.75
C PHE A 262 22.29 -23.23 1.37
N HIS A 263 20.99 -23.05 1.19
CA HIS A 263 20.39 -22.56 -0.04
C HIS A 263 20.04 -21.09 0.11
N PHE A 264 20.42 -20.30 -0.87
CA PHE A 264 20.15 -18.87 -0.96
C PHE A 264 19.49 -18.57 -2.28
N SER A 265 18.62 -17.57 -2.30
CA SER A 265 17.96 -17.11 -3.52
C SER A 265 17.89 -15.59 -3.57
N ASP A 266 18.26 -15.01 -4.70
CA ASP A 266 18.05 -13.58 -4.94
C ASP A 266 16.64 -13.26 -5.46
N ARG A 267 15.77 -14.27 -5.58
CA ARG A 267 14.37 -14.14 -5.93
C ARG A 267 13.52 -13.91 -4.69
N PHE A 268 12.53 -13.06 -4.82
CA PHE A 268 11.55 -12.84 -3.75
C PHE A 268 10.46 -13.92 -3.83
N GLU A 269 10.82 -15.13 -3.42
CA GLU A 269 10.03 -16.35 -3.58
C GLU A 269 9.99 -17.16 -2.28
N ALA A 270 8.86 -17.79 -2.01
CA ALA A 270 8.70 -18.78 -0.95
C ALA A 270 7.66 -19.83 -1.37
N ASP A 271 7.83 -21.08 -0.97
CA ASP A 271 6.92 -22.22 -1.27
C ASP A 271 6.61 -22.38 -2.77
N GLY A 272 7.52 -22.02 -3.65
CA GLY A 272 7.35 -22.09 -5.11
C GLY A 272 6.45 -20.97 -5.66
N ILE A 273 6.15 -19.94 -4.87
CA ILE A 273 5.37 -18.77 -5.27
C ILE A 273 6.30 -17.56 -5.36
N LEU A 274 6.36 -16.95 -6.54
CA LEU A 274 7.05 -15.69 -6.73
C LEU A 274 6.17 -14.54 -6.23
N PHE A 275 6.69 -13.71 -5.35
CA PHE A 275 6.02 -12.54 -4.79
C PHE A 275 6.56 -11.25 -5.41
N GLU A 276 5.75 -10.22 -5.41
CA GLU A 276 6.20 -8.87 -5.73
C GLU A 276 6.85 -8.23 -4.50
N GLU A 277 8.00 -7.56 -4.68
CA GLU A 277 8.64 -6.83 -3.59
C GLU A 277 7.74 -5.69 -3.09
N PRO A 278 7.69 -5.44 -1.77
CA PRO A 278 6.91 -4.35 -1.21
C PRO A 278 7.27 -3.01 -1.86
N SER A 279 6.31 -2.39 -2.53
CA SER A 279 6.44 -1.09 -3.17
C SER A 279 5.24 -0.21 -2.82
N VAL A 280 5.37 1.10 -3.03
CA VAL A 280 4.27 2.05 -2.84
C VAL A 280 3.10 1.71 -3.77
N ASP A 281 3.43 1.22 -4.98
CA ASP A 281 2.45 0.89 -6.00
C ASP A 281 1.65 -0.36 -5.63
N LEU A 282 2.28 -1.37 -5.03
CA LEU A 282 1.61 -2.60 -4.57
C LEU A 282 0.43 -2.32 -3.62
N SER A 283 0.52 -1.23 -2.85
CA SER A 283 -0.54 -0.80 -1.92
C SER A 283 -1.54 0.17 -2.55
N THR A 284 -1.60 0.28 -3.88
CA THR A 284 -2.49 1.22 -4.58
C THR A 284 -3.69 0.48 -5.17
N PHE A 285 -4.93 0.95 -4.88
CA PHE A 285 -6.17 0.34 -5.40
C PHE A 285 -6.39 0.50 -6.91
N LYS A 286 -5.48 1.13 -7.64
CA LYS A 286 -5.65 1.50 -9.05
C LYS A 286 -4.83 0.65 -10.03
N ILE A 287 -4.08 -0.33 -9.56
CA ILE A 287 -3.20 -1.14 -10.40
C ILE A 287 -3.87 -2.48 -10.68
N SER A 288 -3.85 -2.91 -11.92
CA SER A 288 -4.42 -4.19 -12.38
C SER A 288 -3.78 -5.41 -11.72
N SER A 289 -2.52 -5.32 -11.28
CA SER A 289 -1.83 -6.41 -10.58
C SER A 289 -2.42 -6.73 -9.19
N VAL A 290 -3.12 -5.77 -8.58
CA VAL A 290 -3.81 -5.94 -7.28
C VAL A 290 -5.28 -6.32 -7.45
N ALA A 291 -5.79 -6.29 -8.69
CA ALA A 291 -7.15 -6.71 -8.97
C ALA A 291 -7.32 -8.23 -8.77
N CYS A 292 -8.44 -8.62 -8.20
CA CYS A 292 -8.77 -10.03 -8.08
C CYS A 292 -8.89 -10.67 -9.47
N LYS A 293 -8.03 -11.63 -9.79
CA LYS A 293 -8.06 -12.35 -11.08
C LYS A 293 -9.39 -13.04 -11.39
N ARG A 294 -10.29 -13.14 -10.42
CA ARG A 294 -11.59 -13.81 -10.54
C ARG A 294 -12.77 -12.86 -10.75
N CYS A 295 -12.60 -11.58 -10.40
CA CYS A 295 -13.69 -10.60 -10.39
C CYS A 295 -13.38 -9.32 -11.16
N GLU A 296 -12.40 -9.35 -12.07
CA GLU A 296 -12.04 -8.13 -12.83
C GLU A 296 -13.12 -7.07 -12.87
#